data_2d650e29d0e3140ef4b950723be1a77a
#
_entry.id   2d650e29d0e3140ef4b950723be1a77a
#
_cell.length_a   1.000
_cell.length_b   1.000
_cell.length_c   1.000
_cell.angle_alpha   90.00
_cell.angle_beta   90.00
_cell.angle_gamma   90.00
#
_symmetry.space_group_name_H-M   'P 1'
#
loop_
_entity.id
_entity.type
_entity.pdbx_description
1 polymer ?
#
loop_
_entity_poly.entity_id
_entity_poly.type
_entity_poly.pdbx_seq_one_letter_code
_entity_poly.pdbx_strand_id
1 'polypeptide(L)'
;METITDLIRDVPIPKMVKIRQNFDRTHIPEAELAGVVTRELDREEIGGKILPGQKIAITCGSRGITHYAVMARAMVDFVKSKGAEPYIVASMGSHGGATAEGQLQILRDYGITEEAMGCPVKSSMETVEIGLSAVRRQPVRIDKYASEADGILLFNRVKPHTSFRGRYESGLMKMMAIGLGKQHGAENIHHQSPGIMHELVEEYGRAVMENCPILGGIAIVENAYDETYLVKGLSPEEIITEEPKLRDLSYETIAHLLFDECDVLVVDKIGKNFSGDGMDPNISGRFVQPQYCSGGIDAEKVVILDLSDETHG
;
A
#
# COMPACT_ATOMS: atom_id res chain seq x y z
N MET A 1 42.66 1.22 30.84
CA MET A 1 41.82 1.30 29.64
C MET A 1 40.71 2.27 29.99
N GLU A 2 40.69 3.44 29.37
CA GLU A 2 39.57 4.40 29.57
C GLU A 2 38.24 3.78 29.10
N THR A 3 37.25 3.86 29.92
CA THR A 3 35.88 3.42 29.56
C THR A 3 35.16 4.52 28.77
N ILE A 4 34.12 4.17 28.00
CA ILE A 4 33.25 5.14 27.31
C ILE A 4 32.73 6.16 28.33
N THR A 5 32.39 5.72 29.53
CA THR A 5 31.92 6.59 30.63
C THR A 5 32.97 7.64 31.02
N ASP A 6 34.26 7.30 30.98
CA ASP A 6 35.30 8.27 31.29
C ASP A 6 35.42 9.34 30.20
N LEU A 7 35.21 8.98 28.92
CA LEU A 7 35.28 9.90 27.79
C LEU A 7 34.15 10.94 27.79
N ILE A 8 32.99 10.60 28.35
CA ILE A 8 31.80 11.45 28.32
C ILE A 8 31.51 12.10 29.68
N ARG A 9 32.35 11.85 30.72
CA ARG A 9 32.09 12.32 32.10
C ARG A 9 31.86 13.82 32.21
N ASP A 10 32.62 14.59 31.46
CA ASP A 10 32.61 16.08 31.52
C ASP A 10 31.77 16.70 30.35
N VAL A 11 31.09 15.86 29.56
CA VAL A 11 30.21 16.34 28.50
C VAL A 11 28.88 16.82 29.12
N PRO A 12 28.52 18.11 28.97
CA PRO A 12 27.27 18.60 29.52
C PRO A 12 26.08 17.96 28.82
N ILE A 13 25.15 17.44 29.64
CA ILE A 13 23.87 16.91 29.10
C ILE A 13 23.03 18.11 28.65
N PRO A 14 22.56 18.14 27.40
CA PRO A 14 21.72 19.22 26.92
C PRO A 14 20.36 19.25 27.64
N LYS A 15 19.79 20.45 27.77
CA LYS A 15 18.44 20.57 28.30
C LYS A 15 17.43 20.06 27.30
N MET A 16 16.52 19.19 27.76
CA MET A 16 15.45 18.64 26.95
C MET A 16 14.16 19.46 27.12
N VAL A 17 13.47 19.69 26.02
CA VAL A 17 12.18 20.39 25.99
C VAL A 17 11.14 19.43 25.40
N LYS A 18 10.01 19.30 26.10
CA LYS A 18 8.90 18.50 25.57
C LYS A 18 8.18 19.29 24.47
N ILE A 19 8.08 18.67 23.32
CA ILE A 19 7.38 19.21 22.14
C ILE A 19 6.19 18.32 21.82
N ARG A 20 5.12 18.92 21.32
CA ARG A 20 3.97 18.22 20.75
C ARG A 20 3.70 18.79 19.37
N GLN A 21 3.67 17.91 18.38
CA GLN A 21 3.22 18.22 17.03
C GLN A 21 1.73 17.89 16.89
N ASN A 22 1.00 18.75 16.17
CA ASN A 22 -0.40 18.53 15.84
C ASN A 22 -0.53 18.61 14.33
N PHE A 23 -1.19 17.62 13.75
CA PHE A 23 -1.51 17.55 12.33
C PHE A 23 -3.01 17.76 12.12
N ASP A 24 -3.40 18.00 10.89
CA ASP A 24 -4.82 17.97 10.51
C ASP A 24 -5.37 16.56 10.80
N ARG A 25 -6.52 16.50 11.45
CA ARG A 25 -7.21 15.28 11.82
C ARG A 25 -8.52 15.09 11.07
N THR A 26 -8.70 15.80 9.98
CA THR A 26 -9.83 15.57 9.09
C THR A 26 -9.84 14.11 8.64
N HIS A 27 -10.95 13.43 8.82
CA HIS A 27 -11.13 12.02 8.43
C HIS A 27 -12.60 11.71 8.16
N ILE A 28 -12.85 10.61 7.47
CA ILE A 28 -14.17 10.05 7.26
C ILE A 28 -14.49 9.12 8.44
N PRO A 29 -15.58 9.37 9.20
CA PRO A 29 -15.98 8.48 10.30
C PRO A 29 -16.24 7.06 9.82
N GLU A 30 -15.90 6.05 10.64
CA GLU A 30 -16.11 4.63 10.30
C GLU A 30 -17.55 4.34 9.82
N ALA A 31 -18.53 4.91 10.51
CA ALA A 31 -19.94 4.71 10.18
C ALA A 31 -20.35 5.18 8.77
N GLU A 32 -19.56 6.06 8.16
CA GLU A 32 -19.82 6.62 6.83
C GLU A 32 -19.04 5.87 5.72
N LEU A 33 -17.97 5.14 6.07
CA LEU A 33 -17.06 4.54 5.09
C LEU A 33 -17.75 3.61 4.10
N ALA A 34 -18.64 2.74 4.58
CA ALA A 34 -19.37 1.82 3.70
C ALA A 34 -20.23 2.59 2.66
N GLY A 35 -20.90 3.66 3.10
CA GLY A 35 -21.68 4.51 2.21
C GLY A 35 -20.83 5.28 1.19
N VAL A 36 -19.65 5.74 1.62
CA VAL A 36 -18.69 6.41 0.73
C VAL A 36 -18.15 5.44 -0.32
N VAL A 37 -17.70 4.24 0.08
CA VAL A 37 -17.23 3.20 -0.84
C VAL A 37 -18.31 2.84 -1.87
N THR A 38 -19.54 2.63 -1.41
CA THR A 38 -20.68 2.31 -2.30
C THR A 38 -20.91 3.42 -3.31
N ARG A 39 -20.96 4.68 -2.88
CA ARG A 39 -21.16 5.84 -3.76
C ARG A 39 -20.03 6.00 -4.79
N GLU A 40 -18.78 5.81 -4.36
CA GLU A 40 -17.62 5.92 -5.25
C GLU A 40 -17.57 4.78 -6.28
N LEU A 41 -18.08 3.59 -5.96
CA LEU A 41 -18.20 2.48 -6.90
C LEU A 41 -19.45 2.60 -7.80
N ASP A 42 -20.52 3.26 -7.37
CA ASP A 42 -21.79 3.32 -8.13
C ASP A 42 -21.76 4.31 -9.32
N ARG A 43 -20.58 4.74 -9.68
CA ARG A 43 -20.34 5.55 -10.87
C ARG A 43 -20.44 4.69 -12.13
N GLU A 44 -20.95 5.27 -13.22
CA GLU A 44 -21.15 4.56 -14.50
C GLU A 44 -19.84 3.97 -15.04
N GLU A 45 -18.74 4.70 -14.85
CA GLU A 45 -17.40 4.31 -15.33
C GLU A 45 -16.82 3.10 -14.59
N ILE A 46 -17.38 2.72 -13.42
CA ILE A 46 -16.95 1.59 -12.60
C ILE A 46 -18.10 0.60 -12.43
N GLY A 47 -19.08 0.95 -11.63
CA GLY A 47 -20.21 0.09 -11.26
C GLY A 47 -21.19 -0.17 -12.39
N GLY A 48 -21.29 0.75 -13.36
CA GLY A 48 -22.10 0.56 -14.56
C GLY A 48 -21.59 -0.57 -15.48
N LYS A 49 -20.32 -0.98 -15.31
CA LYS A 49 -19.68 -2.07 -16.06
C LYS A 49 -19.91 -3.47 -15.44
N ILE A 50 -20.46 -3.54 -14.22
CA ILE A 50 -20.73 -4.80 -13.53
C ILE A 50 -22.09 -5.34 -13.94
N LEU A 51 -22.11 -6.52 -14.54
CA LEU A 51 -23.33 -7.18 -15.03
C LEU A 51 -23.72 -8.36 -14.11
N PRO A 52 -25.03 -8.65 -14.01
CA PRO A 52 -25.49 -9.80 -13.23
C PRO A 52 -24.84 -11.13 -13.69
N GLY A 53 -24.48 -11.97 -12.72
CA GLY A 53 -23.86 -13.27 -12.95
C GLY A 53 -22.36 -13.25 -13.24
N GLN A 54 -21.75 -12.07 -13.39
CA GLN A 54 -20.29 -11.95 -13.54
C GLN A 54 -19.54 -12.29 -12.24
N LYS A 55 -18.38 -12.92 -12.38
CA LYS A 55 -17.43 -13.17 -11.29
C LYS A 55 -16.47 -11.99 -11.15
N ILE A 56 -16.55 -11.29 -10.03
CA ILE A 56 -15.76 -10.09 -9.79
C ILE A 56 -14.71 -10.34 -8.71
N ALA A 57 -13.44 -10.24 -9.10
CA ALA A 57 -12.33 -10.31 -8.16
C ALA A 57 -12.10 -8.95 -7.50
N ILE A 58 -11.98 -8.92 -6.17
CA ILE A 58 -11.61 -7.74 -5.38
C ILE A 58 -10.22 -7.96 -4.81
N THR A 59 -9.26 -7.09 -5.14
CA THR A 59 -7.88 -7.25 -4.68
C THR A 59 -7.70 -6.75 -3.26
N CYS A 60 -7.02 -7.53 -2.40
CA CYS A 60 -6.65 -7.10 -1.06
C CYS A 60 -5.14 -7.30 -0.84
N GLY A 61 -4.47 -6.23 -0.34
CA GLY A 61 -3.03 -6.20 -0.11
C GLY A 61 -2.63 -6.60 1.31
N SER A 62 -1.32 -6.56 1.57
CA SER A 62 -0.70 -6.95 2.85
C SER A 62 -0.47 -5.80 3.81
N ARG A 63 -0.62 -4.56 3.39
CA ARG A 63 -0.46 -3.40 4.27
C ARG A 63 -1.80 -3.00 4.84
N GLY A 64 -1.86 -2.82 6.15
CA GLY A 64 -3.07 -2.40 6.83
C GLY A 64 -3.62 -1.09 6.27
N ILE A 65 -4.92 -1.02 6.22
CA ILE A 65 -5.71 0.18 5.94
C ILE A 65 -6.67 0.28 7.12
N THR A 66 -6.80 1.46 7.71
CA THR A 66 -7.75 1.64 8.81
C THR A 66 -9.15 1.31 8.34
N HIS A 67 -9.88 0.51 9.13
CA HIS A 67 -11.19 -0.03 8.77
C HIS A 67 -11.21 -0.88 7.49
N TYR A 68 -10.11 -1.62 7.21
CA TYR A 68 -9.94 -2.41 5.98
C TYR A 68 -11.12 -3.36 5.72
N ALA A 69 -11.50 -4.16 6.73
CA ALA A 69 -12.59 -5.12 6.61
C ALA A 69 -13.95 -4.44 6.31
N VAL A 70 -14.21 -3.27 6.90
CA VAL A 70 -15.44 -2.49 6.66
C VAL A 70 -15.54 -2.07 5.20
N MET A 71 -14.47 -1.52 4.64
CA MET A 71 -14.45 -1.08 3.25
C MET A 71 -14.45 -2.25 2.26
N ALA A 72 -13.68 -3.32 2.55
CA ALA A 72 -13.69 -4.53 1.73
C ALA A 72 -15.09 -5.17 1.69
N ARG A 73 -15.77 -5.24 2.85
CA ARG A 73 -17.15 -5.72 2.92
C ARG A 73 -18.11 -4.85 2.12
N ALA A 74 -17.98 -3.53 2.19
CA ALA A 74 -18.81 -2.61 1.38
C ALA A 74 -18.63 -2.85 -0.13
N MET A 75 -17.39 -3.11 -0.60
CA MET A 75 -17.14 -3.47 -1.99
C MET A 75 -17.81 -4.79 -2.36
N VAL A 76 -17.73 -5.81 -1.50
CA VAL A 76 -18.41 -7.10 -1.70
C VAL A 76 -19.91 -6.94 -1.79
N ASP A 77 -20.52 -6.19 -0.87
CA ASP A 77 -21.97 -5.96 -0.84
C ASP A 77 -22.43 -5.14 -2.06
N PHE A 78 -21.61 -4.17 -2.50
CA PHE A 78 -21.86 -3.43 -3.73
C PHE A 78 -21.92 -4.37 -4.97
N VAL A 79 -20.92 -5.23 -5.15
CA VAL A 79 -20.89 -6.19 -6.27
C VAL A 79 -22.11 -7.11 -6.22
N LYS A 80 -22.48 -7.61 -5.05
CA LYS A 80 -23.70 -8.43 -4.87
C LYS A 80 -24.97 -7.65 -5.23
N SER A 81 -25.05 -6.37 -4.91
CA SER A 81 -26.20 -5.51 -5.23
C SER A 81 -26.41 -5.37 -6.74
N LYS A 82 -25.36 -5.51 -7.55
CA LYS A 82 -25.43 -5.57 -9.01
C LYS A 82 -25.81 -6.97 -9.55
N GLY A 83 -26.06 -7.94 -8.68
CA GLY A 83 -26.36 -9.33 -9.06
C GLY A 83 -25.14 -10.14 -9.53
N ALA A 84 -23.94 -9.65 -9.26
CA ALA A 84 -22.67 -10.31 -9.59
C ALA A 84 -22.13 -11.13 -8.42
N GLU A 85 -21.16 -12.00 -8.68
CA GLU A 85 -20.55 -12.92 -7.72
C GLU A 85 -19.15 -12.43 -7.31
N PRO A 86 -19.01 -11.73 -6.16
CA PRO A 86 -17.72 -11.25 -5.70
C PRO A 86 -16.90 -12.36 -5.06
N TYR A 87 -15.58 -12.26 -5.16
CA TYR A 87 -14.62 -12.95 -4.32
C TYR A 87 -13.38 -12.08 -4.09
N ILE A 88 -12.74 -12.27 -2.94
CA ILE A 88 -11.51 -11.56 -2.61
C ILE A 88 -10.31 -12.37 -3.08
N VAL A 89 -9.30 -11.68 -3.61
CA VAL A 89 -8.02 -12.25 -4.02
C VAL A 89 -6.90 -11.59 -3.23
N ALA A 90 -6.11 -12.41 -2.54
CA ALA A 90 -4.88 -11.94 -1.89
C ALA A 90 -3.88 -11.44 -2.94
N SER A 91 -3.63 -10.13 -2.96
CA SER A 91 -2.84 -9.45 -3.99
C SER A 91 -1.69 -8.67 -3.35
N MET A 92 -0.65 -9.38 -2.92
CA MET A 92 0.38 -8.81 -2.07
C MET A 92 1.81 -9.25 -2.44
N GLY A 93 2.03 -9.59 -3.71
CA GLY A 93 3.35 -9.95 -4.21
C GLY A 93 3.94 -11.15 -3.47
N SER A 94 5.14 -10.99 -2.92
CA SER A 94 5.88 -12.02 -2.17
C SER A 94 5.61 -12.00 -0.66
N HIS A 95 4.72 -11.15 -0.14
CA HIS A 95 4.44 -11.10 1.29
C HIS A 95 3.79 -12.40 1.80
N GLY A 96 3.69 -12.56 3.11
CA GLY A 96 3.18 -13.80 3.71
C GLY A 96 4.10 -15.00 3.48
N GLY A 97 5.42 -14.76 3.47
CA GLY A 97 6.42 -15.80 3.20
C GLY A 97 6.31 -16.39 1.80
N ALA A 98 5.72 -15.68 0.85
CA ALA A 98 5.45 -16.13 -0.52
C ALA A 98 4.68 -17.46 -0.56
N THR A 99 3.73 -17.65 0.35
CA THR A 99 2.85 -18.81 0.41
C THR A 99 1.37 -18.39 0.37
N ALA A 100 0.52 -19.21 -0.22
CA ALA A 100 -0.92 -18.96 -0.27
C ALA A 100 -1.51 -18.86 1.15
N GLU A 101 -1.12 -19.75 2.05
CA GLU A 101 -1.60 -19.77 3.44
C GLU A 101 -1.12 -18.54 4.22
N GLY A 102 0.15 -18.14 4.07
CA GLY A 102 0.67 -16.93 4.72
C GLY A 102 -0.05 -15.66 4.25
N GLN A 103 -0.42 -15.60 2.97
CA GLN A 103 -1.21 -14.49 2.45
C GLN A 103 -2.65 -14.49 2.99
N LEU A 104 -3.28 -15.66 3.10
CA LEU A 104 -4.60 -15.79 3.74
C LEU A 104 -4.54 -15.41 5.23
N GLN A 105 -3.46 -15.77 5.92
CA GLN A 105 -3.30 -15.41 7.33
C GLN A 105 -3.25 -13.89 7.51
N ILE A 106 -2.50 -13.18 6.66
CA ILE A 106 -2.47 -11.70 6.69
C ILE A 106 -3.88 -11.11 6.50
N LEU A 107 -4.68 -11.64 5.59
CA LEU A 107 -6.06 -11.17 5.40
C LEU A 107 -6.94 -11.47 6.63
N ARG A 108 -6.79 -12.65 7.25
CA ARG A 108 -7.50 -13.01 8.49
C ARG A 108 -7.15 -12.05 9.64
N ASP A 109 -5.87 -11.69 9.76
CA ASP A 109 -5.40 -10.75 10.80
C ASP A 109 -6.02 -9.36 10.63
N TYR A 110 -6.42 -8.98 9.40
CA TYR A 110 -7.18 -7.77 9.11
C TYR A 110 -8.70 -7.95 9.18
N GLY A 111 -9.19 -9.12 9.60
CA GLY A 111 -10.63 -9.42 9.67
C GLY A 111 -11.28 -9.73 8.32
N ILE A 112 -10.46 -9.93 7.27
CA ILE A 112 -10.95 -10.28 5.92
C ILE A 112 -11.01 -11.81 5.83
N THR A 113 -12.12 -12.38 6.25
CA THR A 113 -12.42 -13.82 6.23
C THR A 113 -13.65 -14.09 5.37
N GLU A 114 -13.84 -15.32 4.91
CA GLU A 114 -15.03 -15.69 4.14
C GLU A 114 -16.33 -15.41 4.91
N GLU A 115 -16.33 -15.67 6.20
CA GLU A 115 -17.48 -15.40 7.08
C GLU A 115 -17.76 -13.90 7.17
N ALA A 116 -16.77 -13.09 7.49
CA ALA A 116 -16.93 -11.63 7.62
C ALA A 116 -17.30 -10.97 6.28
N MET A 117 -16.70 -11.42 5.18
CA MET A 117 -16.95 -10.87 3.85
C MET A 117 -18.20 -11.47 3.18
N GLY A 118 -18.65 -12.63 3.60
CA GLY A 118 -19.77 -13.34 2.99
C GLY A 118 -19.52 -13.71 1.52
N CYS A 119 -18.27 -13.90 1.13
CA CYS A 119 -17.84 -14.35 -0.19
C CYS A 119 -16.53 -15.15 -0.07
N PRO A 120 -16.13 -15.95 -1.09
CA PRO A 120 -14.85 -16.63 -1.05
C PRO A 120 -13.66 -15.68 -0.92
N VAL A 121 -12.66 -16.10 -0.12
CA VAL A 121 -11.36 -15.40 0.01
C VAL A 121 -10.28 -16.35 -0.51
N LYS A 122 -9.71 -16.01 -1.67
CA LYS A 122 -8.82 -16.89 -2.42
C LYS A 122 -7.38 -16.40 -2.36
N SER A 123 -6.45 -17.33 -2.28
CA SER A 123 -5.02 -17.07 -2.45
C SER A 123 -4.36 -18.22 -3.19
N SER A 124 -3.47 -17.90 -4.11
CA SER A 124 -2.60 -18.83 -4.81
C SER A 124 -1.26 -18.16 -5.09
N MET A 125 -0.20 -18.92 -5.22
CA MET A 125 1.06 -18.42 -5.75
C MET A 125 1.21 -18.72 -7.25
N GLU A 126 0.24 -19.44 -7.84
CA GLU A 126 0.19 -19.67 -9.28
C GLU A 126 -0.16 -18.37 -10.01
N THR A 127 0.54 -18.13 -11.11
CA THR A 127 0.32 -16.96 -11.98
C THR A 127 0.12 -17.37 -13.42
N VAL A 128 -0.64 -16.57 -14.15
CA VAL A 128 -0.89 -16.70 -15.59
C VAL A 128 -0.19 -15.55 -16.31
N GLU A 129 0.49 -15.86 -17.41
CA GLU A 129 1.05 -14.85 -18.29
C GLU A 129 -0.06 -14.22 -19.13
N ILE A 130 -0.15 -12.89 -19.10
CA ILE A 130 -1.20 -12.12 -19.76
C ILE A 130 -0.69 -11.34 -20.98
N GLY A 131 0.62 -11.33 -21.21
CA GLY A 131 1.26 -10.62 -22.32
C GLY A 131 2.66 -10.15 -21.96
N LEU A 132 3.17 -9.21 -22.75
CA LEU A 132 4.48 -8.62 -22.57
C LEU A 132 4.35 -7.13 -22.21
N SER A 133 5.25 -6.64 -21.34
CA SER A 133 5.37 -5.21 -21.08
C SER A 133 5.73 -4.42 -22.35
N ALA A 134 5.25 -3.20 -22.46
CA ALA A 134 5.31 -2.44 -23.72
C ALA A 134 6.74 -2.07 -24.13
N VAL A 135 7.57 -1.64 -23.19
CA VAL A 135 8.93 -1.11 -23.44
C VAL A 135 9.97 -2.22 -23.37
N ARG A 136 10.01 -2.94 -22.26
CA ARG A 136 11.06 -3.93 -21.97
C ARG A 136 10.76 -5.31 -22.52
N ARG A 137 9.54 -5.53 -23.04
CA ARG A 137 9.09 -6.80 -23.63
C ARG A 137 9.24 -8.00 -22.67
N GLN A 138 9.11 -7.75 -21.38
CA GLN A 138 9.19 -8.77 -20.36
C GLN A 138 7.80 -9.41 -20.12
N PRO A 139 7.73 -10.70 -19.80
CA PRO A 139 6.46 -11.35 -19.46
C PRO A 139 5.78 -10.69 -18.27
N VAL A 140 4.51 -10.34 -18.43
CA VAL A 140 3.64 -9.82 -17.36
C VAL A 140 2.73 -10.94 -16.91
N ARG A 141 2.66 -11.15 -15.60
CA ARG A 141 1.89 -12.24 -15.01
C ARG A 141 0.99 -11.71 -13.90
N ILE A 142 -0.19 -12.33 -13.75
CA ILE A 142 -1.10 -12.03 -12.64
C ILE A 142 -1.55 -13.31 -11.94
N ASP A 143 -2.08 -13.14 -10.73
CA ASP A 143 -2.70 -14.19 -9.94
C ASP A 143 -3.71 -15.00 -10.77
N LYS A 144 -3.66 -16.33 -10.62
CA LYS A 144 -4.53 -17.26 -11.33
C LYS A 144 -6.02 -16.96 -11.11
N TYR A 145 -6.43 -16.73 -9.87
CA TYR A 145 -7.83 -16.45 -9.59
C TYR A 145 -8.29 -15.09 -10.15
N ALA A 146 -7.41 -14.09 -10.13
CA ALA A 146 -7.70 -12.81 -10.75
C ALA A 146 -7.83 -12.94 -12.29
N SER A 147 -7.05 -13.83 -12.92
CA SER A 147 -7.13 -14.06 -14.36
C SER A 147 -8.42 -14.80 -14.80
N GLU A 148 -9.12 -15.45 -13.88
CA GLU A 148 -10.38 -16.16 -14.10
C GLU A 148 -11.62 -15.26 -13.91
N ALA A 149 -11.43 -13.98 -13.52
CA ALA A 149 -12.51 -13.04 -13.26
C ALA A 149 -13.06 -12.43 -14.54
N ASP A 150 -14.37 -12.17 -14.57
CA ASP A 150 -15.02 -11.37 -15.61
C ASP A 150 -14.76 -9.87 -15.40
N GLY A 151 -14.37 -9.47 -14.18
CA GLY A 151 -13.99 -8.12 -13.82
C GLY A 151 -13.12 -8.08 -12.57
N ILE A 152 -12.21 -7.11 -12.49
CA ILE A 152 -11.30 -6.92 -11.35
C ILE A 152 -11.52 -5.51 -10.78
N LEU A 153 -11.86 -5.44 -9.50
CA LEU A 153 -11.87 -4.22 -8.70
C LEU A 153 -10.62 -4.15 -7.84
N LEU A 154 -9.86 -3.08 -8.02
CA LEU A 154 -8.66 -2.84 -7.25
C LEU A 154 -8.99 -2.16 -5.92
N PHE A 155 -8.24 -2.49 -4.85
CA PHE A 155 -8.40 -1.87 -3.56
C PHE A 155 -7.05 -1.69 -2.90
N ASN A 156 -6.61 -0.45 -2.70
CA ASN A 156 -5.33 -0.17 -2.07
C ASN A 156 -5.24 1.25 -1.51
N ARG A 157 -4.29 1.43 -0.57
CA ARG A 157 -3.89 2.75 -0.06
C ARG A 157 -2.86 3.39 -1.00
N VAL A 158 -3.08 4.65 -1.35
CA VAL A 158 -2.11 5.51 -2.04
C VAL A 158 -1.27 6.22 -1.00
N LYS A 159 0.03 6.03 -1.05
CA LYS A 159 0.99 6.66 -0.15
C LYS A 159 2.40 6.73 -0.75
N PRO A 160 3.29 7.58 -0.21
CA PRO A 160 4.70 7.58 -0.58
C PRO A 160 5.33 6.20 -0.40
N HIS A 161 6.20 5.81 -1.33
CA HIS A 161 6.97 4.59 -1.19
C HIS A 161 8.23 4.81 -0.35
N THR A 162 8.72 3.77 0.30
CA THR A 162 9.91 3.83 1.16
C THR A 162 11.23 3.70 0.41
N SER A 163 11.20 3.29 -0.86
CA SER A 163 12.43 2.89 -1.58
C SER A 163 12.58 3.48 -2.97
N PHE A 164 11.58 4.15 -3.52
CA PHE A 164 11.67 4.86 -4.80
C PHE A 164 10.68 6.02 -4.89
N ARG A 165 10.95 6.93 -5.83
CA ARG A 165 10.07 8.04 -6.19
C ARG A 165 9.63 7.90 -7.64
N GLY A 166 8.39 8.30 -7.92
CA GLY A 166 7.86 8.27 -9.28
C GLY A 166 6.44 8.76 -9.38
N ARG A 167 5.92 8.73 -10.59
CA ARG A 167 4.53 9.12 -10.86
C ARG A 167 3.53 8.25 -10.09
N TYR A 168 3.83 6.95 -9.98
CA TYR A 168 3.09 5.98 -9.17
C TYR A 168 4.04 5.37 -8.16
N GLU A 169 3.65 5.34 -6.90
CA GLU A 169 4.45 4.77 -5.82
C GLU A 169 3.70 3.61 -5.17
N SER A 170 2.91 3.84 -4.10
CA SER A 170 1.98 2.84 -3.58
C SER A 170 0.56 3.25 -3.94
N GLY A 171 -0.21 2.34 -4.51
CA GLY A 171 -1.57 2.62 -4.99
C GLY A 171 -2.11 1.51 -5.88
N LEU A 172 -3.10 1.84 -6.72
CA LEU A 172 -3.77 0.89 -7.60
C LEU A 172 -2.86 0.43 -8.74
N MET A 173 -2.02 1.34 -9.28
CA MET A 173 -1.05 0.98 -10.30
C MET A 173 -0.05 -0.07 -9.79
N LYS A 174 0.47 0.12 -8.57
CA LYS A 174 1.36 -0.86 -7.94
C LYS A 174 0.62 -2.15 -7.56
N MET A 175 -0.64 -2.08 -7.20
CA MET A 175 -1.47 -3.26 -6.96
C MET A 175 -1.53 -4.15 -8.20
N MET A 176 -1.70 -3.57 -9.37
CA MET A 176 -1.65 -4.30 -10.64
C MET A 176 -0.26 -4.86 -10.94
N ALA A 177 0.78 -4.03 -10.86
CA ALA A 177 2.13 -4.40 -11.26
C ALA A 177 2.77 -5.47 -10.35
N ILE A 178 2.61 -5.31 -9.02
CA ILE A 178 3.31 -6.13 -8.00
C ILE A 178 2.32 -6.99 -7.22
N GLY A 179 1.22 -6.42 -6.75
CA GLY A 179 0.25 -7.13 -5.91
C GLY A 179 -0.30 -8.37 -6.60
N LEU A 180 -0.91 -8.19 -7.76
CA LEU A 180 -1.44 -9.25 -8.62
C LEU A 180 -0.34 -10.14 -9.21
N GLY A 181 0.87 -9.61 -9.44
CA GLY A 181 1.99 -10.36 -9.99
C GLY A 181 2.52 -11.48 -9.09
N LYS A 182 2.08 -11.53 -7.82
CA LYS A 182 2.53 -12.48 -6.80
C LYS A 182 4.07 -12.44 -6.65
N GLN A 183 4.67 -13.50 -6.11
CA GLN A 183 6.13 -13.57 -5.97
C GLN A 183 6.83 -13.40 -7.32
N HIS A 184 6.38 -14.11 -8.35
CA HIS A 184 7.02 -14.09 -9.66
C HIS A 184 7.07 -12.68 -10.27
N GLY A 185 5.94 -11.96 -10.25
CA GLY A 185 5.87 -10.58 -10.75
C GLY A 185 6.69 -9.61 -9.89
N ALA A 186 6.66 -9.78 -8.56
CA ALA A 186 7.47 -8.97 -7.64
C ALA A 186 8.97 -9.18 -7.89
N GLU A 187 9.44 -10.41 -8.05
CA GLU A 187 10.85 -10.73 -8.33
C GLU A 187 11.31 -10.13 -9.65
N ASN A 188 10.51 -10.24 -10.72
CA ASN A 188 10.84 -9.65 -12.02
C ASN A 188 11.07 -8.14 -11.95
N ILE A 189 10.33 -7.45 -11.09
CA ILE A 189 10.48 -6.00 -10.87
C ILE A 189 11.67 -5.73 -9.93
N HIS A 190 11.79 -6.45 -8.83
CA HIS A 190 12.82 -6.20 -7.81
C HIS A 190 14.24 -6.61 -8.24
N HIS A 191 14.39 -7.56 -9.16
CA HIS A 191 15.70 -7.95 -9.71
C HIS A 191 16.30 -6.88 -10.64
N GLN A 192 15.50 -5.89 -11.06
CA GLN A 192 16.01 -4.77 -11.85
C GLN A 192 16.52 -3.65 -10.94
N SER A 193 17.18 -2.67 -11.54
CA SER A 193 17.72 -1.55 -10.76
C SER A 193 16.62 -0.78 -10.04
N PRO A 194 16.79 -0.49 -8.74
CA PRO A 194 15.85 0.34 -7.99
C PRO A 194 15.59 1.71 -8.62
N GLY A 195 16.57 2.25 -9.35
CA GLY A 195 16.44 3.54 -10.05
C GLY A 195 15.37 3.56 -11.14
N ILE A 196 14.96 2.39 -11.66
CA ILE A 196 13.90 2.28 -12.67
C ILE A 196 12.61 1.66 -12.14
N MET A 197 12.53 1.43 -10.82
CA MET A 197 11.36 0.80 -10.20
C MET A 197 10.07 1.54 -10.53
N HIS A 198 10.10 2.86 -10.51
CA HIS A 198 8.95 3.71 -10.83
C HIS A 198 8.45 3.52 -12.26
N GLU A 199 9.36 3.33 -13.22
CA GLU A 199 9.01 3.04 -14.62
C GLU A 199 8.39 1.65 -14.75
N LEU A 200 8.95 0.67 -14.03
CA LEU A 200 8.45 -0.71 -14.06
C LEU A 200 7.04 -0.82 -13.47
N VAL A 201 6.76 -0.12 -12.37
CA VAL A 201 5.41 -0.09 -11.79
C VAL A 201 4.40 0.44 -12.81
N GLU A 202 4.72 1.52 -13.51
CA GLU A 202 3.84 2.06 -14.55
C GLU A 202 3.73 1.11 -15.74
N GLU A 203 4.85 0.61 -16.26
CA GLU A 203 4.88 -0.26 -17.44
C GLU A 203 4.10 -1.56 -17.23
N TYR A 204 4.32 -2.24 -16.11
CA TYR A 204 3.62 -3.49 -15.78
C TYR A 204 2.16 -3.25 -15.43
N GLY A 205 1.86 -2.19 -14.67
CA GLY A 205 0.48 -1.83 -14.34
C GLY A 205 -0.35 -1.53 -15.59
N ARG A 206 0.21 -0.79 -16.56
CA ARG A 206 -0.45 -0.54 -17.85
C ARG A 206 -0.69 -1.83 -18.63
N ALA A 207 0.29 -2.73 -18.68
CA ALA A 207 0.11 -4.01 -19.34
C ALA A 207 -1.01 -4.85 -18.71
N VAL A 208 -1.17 -4.79 -17.37
CA VAL A 208 -2.32 -5.42 -16.69
C VAL A 208 -3.63 -4.76 -17.10
N MET A 209 -3.69 -3.42 -17.14
CA MET A 209 -4.90 -2.69 -17.58
C MET A 209 -5.30 -3.00 -19.02
N GLU A 210 -4.33 -3.20 -19.91
CA GLU A 210 -4.57 -3.48 -21.33
C GLU A 210 -5.02 -4.94 -21.58
N ASN A 211 -4.58 -5.89 -20.74
CA ASN A 211 -4.79 -7.33 -20.99
C ASN A 211 -5.73 -8.00 -19.99
N CYS A 212 -6.24 -7.27 -18.99
CA CYS A 212 -7.15 -7.81 -17.98
C CYS A 212 -8.40 -6.93 -17.86
N PRO A 213 -9.54 -7.50 -17.42
CA PRO A 213 -10.81 -6.78 -17.28
C PRO A 213 -10.81 -5.90 -16.02
N ILE A 214 -9.92 -4.91 -15.94
CA ILE A 214 -9.88 -3.96 -14.83
C ILE A 214 -11.09 -3.02 -14.95
N LEU A 215 -11.98 -3.08 -13.97
CA LEU A 215 -13.17 -2.22 -13.91
C LEU A 215 -12.87 -0.84 -13.31
N GLY A 216 -11.82 -0.76 -12.52
CA GLY A 216 -11.41 0.38 -11.72
C GLY A 216 -11.08 -0.06 -10.30
N GLY A 217 -11.18 0.84 -9.32
CA GLY A 217 -10.89 0.48 -7.94
C GLY A 217 -11.11 1.61 -6.95
N ILE A 218 -10.95 1.28 -5.68
CA ILE A 218 -11.00 2.20 -4.55
C ILE A 218 -9.57 2.53 -4.11
N ALA A 219 -9.21 3.79 -4.21
CA ALA A 219 -7.98 4.37 -3.70
C ALA A 219 -8.24 5.03 -2.35
N ILE A 220 -7.39 4.76 -1.36
CA ILE A 220 -7.49 5.31 0.00
C ILE A 220 -6.29 6.21 0.27
N VAL A 221 -6.54 7.38 0.86
CA VAL A 221 -5.51 8.22 1.47
C VAL A 221 -5.80 8.31 2.96
N GLU A 222 -4.78 8.14 3.79
CA GLU A 222 -4.86 8.27 5.25
C GLU A 222 -4.15 9.54 5.70
N ASN A 223 -4.56 10.08 6.86
CA ASN A 223 -3.93 11.23 7.50
C ASN A 223 -2.76 10.81 8.41
N ALA A 224 -2.15 11.81 9.10
CA ALA A 224 -1.01 11.60 9.99
C ALA A 224 -1.32 10.75 11.25
N TYR A 225 -2.57 10.40 11.48
CA TYR A 225 -3.03 9.56 12.59
C TYR A 225 -3.52 8.18 12.11
N ASP A 226 -3.17 7.80 10.88
CA ASP A 226 -3.64 6.57 10.22
C ASP A 226 -5.19 6.48 10.11
N GLU A 227 -5.88 7.63 10.09
CA GLU A 227 -7.33 7.68 9.88
C GLU A 227 -7.64 7.89 8.40
N THR A 228 -8.74 7.33 7.91
CA THR A 228 -9.14 7.44 6.49
C THR A 228 -9.48 8.89 6.15
N TYR A 229 -8.60 9.58 5.46
CA TYR A 229 -8.78 10.97 5.01
C TYR A 229 -9.66 11.05 3.77
N LEU A 230 -9.42 10.17 2.80
CA LEU A 230 -10.12 10.16 1.51
C LEU A 230 -10.34 8.73 1.01
N VAL A 231 -11.53 8.49 0.48
CA VAL A 231 -11.90 7.31 -0.31
C VAL A 231 -12.27 7.80 -1.70
N LYS A 232 -11.63 7.29 -2.74
CA LYS A 232 -11.86 7.70 -4.12
C LYS A 232 -12.00 6.49 -5.05
N GLY A 233 -13.13 6.42 -5.75
CA GLY A 233 -13.31 5.51 -6.87
C GLY A 233 -12.60 6.04 -8.11
N LEU A 234 -11.79 5.20 -8.75
CA LEU A 234 -11.06 5.52 -9.97
C LEU A 234 -11.39 4.51 -11.06
N SER A 235 -11.86 4.98 -12.22
CA SER A 235 -11.91 4.16 -13.43
C SER A 235 -10.49 3.85 -13.93
N PRO A 236 -10.28 2.91 -14.86
CA PRO A 236 -8.96 2.65 -15.44
C PRO A 236 -8.29 3.92 -15.99
N GLU A 237 -9.03 4.78 -16.65
CA GLU A 237 -8.55 6.06 -17.19
C GLU A 237 -8.17 7.04 -16.09
N GLU A 238 -8.97 7.08 -15.01
CA GLU A 238 -8.71 7.93 -13.84
C GLU A 238 -7.53 7.44 -13.00
N ILE A 239 -7.25 6.13 -12.95
CA ILE A 239 -6.02 5.63 -12.33
C ILE A 239 -4.79 6.29 -12.98
N ILE A 240 -4.83 6.49 -14.30
CA ILE A 240 -3.73 7.12 -15.02
C ILE A 240 -3.58 8.61 -14.68
N THR A 241 -4.67 9.32 -14.49
CA THR A 241 -4.67 10.78 -14.36
C THR A 241 -4.79 11.29 -12.93
N GLU A 242 -5.54 10.59 -12.09
CA GLU A 242 -5.89 11.04 -10.74
C GLU A 242 -5.05 10.38 -9.63
N GLU A 243 -4.61 9.11 -9.78
CA GLU A 243 -3.78 8.49 -8.75
C GLU A 243 -2.49 9.26 -8.46
N PRO A 244 -1.78 9.86 -9.46
CA PRO A 244 -0.64 10.72 -9.17
C PRO A 244 -0.99 11.92 -8.28
N LYS A 245 -2.17 12.51 -8.42
CA LYS A 245 -2.63 13.62 -7.56
C LYS A 245 -2.93 13.14 -6.14
N LEU A 246 -3.50 11.93 -6.01
CA LEU A 246 -3.72 11.31 -4.70
C LEU A 246 -2.39 10.97 -4.02
N ARG A 247 -1.36 10.56 -4.78
CA ARG A 247 -0.01 10.40 -4.26
C ARG A 247 0.53 11.73 -3.72
N ASP A 248 0.40 12.83 -4.46
CA ASP A 248 0.84 14.14 -4.00
C ASP A 248 0.09 14.56 -2.72
N LEU A 249 -1.24 14.38 -2.69
CA LEU A 249 -2.04 14.60 -1.49
C LEU A 249 -1.55 13.75 -0.31
N SER A 250 -1.15 12.50 -0.55
CA SER A 250 -0.67 11.63 0.51
C SER A 250 0.64 12.11 1.14
N TYR A 251 1.50 12.81 0.40
CA TYR A 251 2.68 13.48 0.96
C TYR A 251 2.31 14.62 1.90
N GLU A 252 1.22 15.31 1.62
CA GLU A 252 0.73 16.43 2.46
C GLU A 252 0.05 15.94 3.73
N THR A 253 -0.57 14.76 3.70
CA THR A 253 -1.41 14.24 4.80
C THR A 253 -0.69 13.32 5.77
N ILE A 254 0.41 12.66 5.36
CA ILE A 254 1.15 11.76 6.25
C ILE A 254 1.85 12.51 7.39
N ALA A 255 2.14 11.78 8.47
CA ALA A 255 2.96 12.30 9.56
C ALA A 255 4.37 12.66 9.08
N HIS A 256 4.91 13.75 9.58
CA HIS A 256 6.30 14.18 9.36
C HIS A 256 6.83 14.93 10.57
N LEU A 257 8.14 15.07 10.68
CA LEU A 257 8.72 15.95 11.70
C LEU A 257 8.65 17.40 11.21
N LEU A 258 8.16 18.31 12.07
CA LEU A 258 8.03 19.74 11.77
C LEU A 258 9.36 20.49 11.97
N PHE A 259 10.47 19.79 11.78
CA PHE A 259 11.83 20.28 11.77
C PHE A 259 12.50 19.79 10.50
N ASP A 260 13.27 20.66 9.86
CA ASP A 260 13.95 20.33 8.62
C ASP A 260 15.24 19.52 8.88
N GLU A 261 15.92 19.82 10.00
CA GLU A 261 17.22 19.22 10.35
C GLU A 261 17.39 19.00 11.85
N CYS A 262 18.24 18.07 12.23
CA CYS A 262 18.73 17.89 13.60
C CYS A 262 20.08 17.17 13.63
N ASP A 263 20.92 17.44 14.67
CA ASP A 263 22.19 16.74 14.86
C ASP A 263 21.98 15.26 15.18
N VAL A 264 21.03 14.96 16.06
CA VAL A 264 20.75 13.58 16.50
C VAL A 264 19.25 13.36 16.65
N LEU A 265 18.72 12.42 15.88
CA LEU A 265 17.39 11.87 16.04
C LEU A 265 17.45 10.59 16.89
N VAL A 266 16.87 10.61 18.08
CA VAL A 266 16.76 9.42 18.93
C VAL A 266 15.34 8.86 18.79
N VAL A 267 15.23 7.63 18.30
CA VAL A 267 13.97 6.91 18.10
C VAL A 267 13.85 5.85 19.19
N ASP A 268 12.77 5.89 19.95
CA ASP A 268 12.52 4.98 21.06
C ASP A 268 12.38 3.54 20.57
N LYS A 269 11.46 3.30 19.64
CA LYS A 269 11.22 1.96 19.05
C LYS A 269 11.02 2.03 17.54
N ILE A 270 11.54 1.01 16.85
CA ILE A 270 11.22 0.73 15.44
C ILE A 270 10.62 -0.66 15.31
N GLY A 271 9.93 -0.95 14.22
CA GLY A 271 9.37 -2.28 13.94
C GLY A 271 8.64 -2.33 12.62
N LYS A 272 8.50 -3.52 12.04
CA LYS A 272 7.77 -3.73 10.79
C LYS A 272 6.27 -3.40 10.91
N ASN A 273 5.73 -3.37 12.12
CA ASN A 273 4.39 -2.90 12.41
C ASN A 273 4.22 -1.38 12.17
N PHE A 274 5.29 -0.58 12.32
CA PHE A 274 5.27 0.85 11.99
C PHE A 274 5.52 1.09 10.49
N SER A 275 6.57 0.48 9.95
CA SER A 275 6.91 0.58 8.52
C SER A 275 7.63 -0.69 8.05
N GLY A 276 7.55 -1.02 6.77
CA GLY A 276 8.27 -2.16 6.20
C GLY A 276 9.78 -2.12 6.42
N ASP A 277 10.35 -0.93 6.56
CA ASP A 277 11.77 -0.68 6.82
C ASP A 277 12.07 -0.47 8.33
N GLY A 278 11.11 -0.75 9.21
CA GLY A 278 11.20 -0.58 10.65
C GLY A 278 10.78 0.80 11.15
N MET A 279 11.19 1.86 10.48
CA MET A 279 10.69 3.24 10.61
C MET A 279 10.45 3.79 9.21
N ASP A 280 9.44 4.67 9.05
CA ASP A 280 9.16 5.23 7.73
C ASP A 280 10.26 6.21 7.32
N PRO A 281 10.99 5.94 6.22
CA PRO A 281 12.06 6.82 5.77
C PRO A 281 11.53 8.18 5.26
N ASN A 282 10.25 8.27 4.89
CA ASN A 282 9.61 9.55 4.55
C ASN A 282 9.50 10.48 5.77
N ILE A 283 9.60 9.94 7.00
CA ILE A 283 9.62 10.71 8.24
C ILE A 283 11.06 10.87 8.75
N SER A 284 11.80 9.77 8.81
CA SER A 284 13.14 9.73 9.43
C SER A 284 14.28 10.19 8.54
N GLY A 285 14.05 10.37 7.24
CA GLY A 285 15.08 10.68 6.25
C GLY A 285 16.08 9.54 5.96
N ARG A 286 15.89 8.36 6.57
CA ARG A 286 16.82 7.21 6.43
C ARG A 286 16.33 6.22 5.40
N PHE A 287 16.63 6.50 4.14
CA PHE A 287 16.34 5.60 3.01
C PHE A 287 17.41 4.55 2.86
N VAL A 288 17.02 3.31 2.58
CA VAL A 288 17.95 2.22 2.23
C VAL A 288 18.71 2.56 0.94
N GLN A 289 18.09 3.33 0.06
CA GLN A 289 18.66 3.74 -1.23
C GLN A 289 18.55 5.26 -1.42
N PRO A 290 19.34 6.05 -0.70
CA PRO A 290 19.26 7.51 -0.68
C PRO A 290 19.54 8.16 -2.04
N GLN A 291 20.18 7.45 -2.96
CA GLN A 291 20.43 7.92 -4.33
C GLN A 291 19.16 7.97 -5.20
N TYR A 292 18.08 7.29 -4.79
CA TYR A 292 16.80 7.23 -5.53
C TYR A 292 15.62 7.81 -4.77
N CYS A 293 15.83 8.19 -3.52
CA CYS A 293 14.79 8.70 -2.63
C CYS A 293 15.29 9.89 -1.83
N SER A 294 14.38 10.81 -1.54
CA SER A 294 14.65 11.95 -0.65
C SER A 294 13.39 12.29 0.14
N GLY A 295 13.55 13.00 1.25
CA GLY A 295 12.46 13.45 2.12
C GLY A 295 12.73 13.09 3.58
N GLY A 296 11.78 13.39 4.45
CA GLY A 296 11.94 13.27 5.88
C GLY A 296 12.91 14.30 6.46
N ILE A 297 13.23 14.18 7.75
CA ILE A 297 14.17 15.07 8.43
C ILE A 297 15.62 14.78 7.98
N ASP A 298 16.42 15.85 7.82
CA ASP A 298 17.87 15.72 7.67
C ASP A 298 18.52 15.59 9.07
N ALA A 299 18.76 14.35 9.50
CA ALA A 299 19.40 14.04 10.77
C ALA A 299 20.84 13.60 10.53
N GLU A 300 21.83 14.27 11.17
CA GLU A 300 23.22 13.87 11.04
C GLU A 300 23.43 12.43 11.56
N LYS A 301 22.83 12.12 12.72
CA LYS A 301 22.87 10.79 13.34
C LYS A 301 21.47 10.32 13.73
N VAL A 302 21.22 9.04 13.59
CA VAL A 302 19.99 8.40 14.10
C VAL A 302 20.39 7.31 15.09
N VAL A 303 19.81 7.36 16.27
CA VAL A 303 19.99 6.36 17.34
C VAL A 303 18.66 5.65 17.55
N ILE A 304 18.67 4.34 17.53
CA ILE A 304 17.50 3.50 17.79
C ILE A 304 17.72 2.83 19.13
N LEU A 305 16.77 2.94 20.05
CA LEU A 305 16.90 2.39 21.40
C LEU A 305 16.40 0.96 21.49
N ASP A 306 15.32 0.60 20.77
CA ASP A 306 14.72 -0.72 20.90
C ASP A 306 13.91 -1.11 19.64
N LEU A 307 13.48 -2.39 19.60
CA LEU A 307 12.54 -2.94 18.64
C LEU A 307 11.16 -3.10 19.30
N SER A 308 10.10 -2.94 18.51
CA SER A 308 8.75 -3.26 18.99
C SER A 308 8.57 -4.76 19.20
N ASP A 309 7.72 -5.14 20.16
CA ASP A 309 7.42 -6.54 20.45
C ASP A 309 6.67 -7.22 19.28
N GLU A 310 5.96 -6.44 18.46
CA GLU A 310 5.20 -6.87 17.28
C GLU A 310 6.04 -6.93 16.00
N THR A 311 7.33 -6.62 16.07
CA THR A 311 8.20 -6.75 14.91
C THR A 311 8.47 -8.23 14.63
N HIS A 312 8.22 -8.66 13.41
CA HIS A 312 8.41 -10.05 13.00
C HIS A 312 9.66 -10.18 12.12
N GLY A 313 10.81 -10.10 12.76
CA GLY A 313 12.13 -10.34 12.15
C GLY A 313 12.69 -9.21 11.32
#